data_e019a34c27bb3bebb4ddbd4c2ad648fc
#
_entry.id   e019a34c27bb3bebb4ddbd4c2ad648fc
#
_cell.length_a   1.000
_cell.length_b   1.000
_cell.length_c   1.000
_cell.angle_alpha   90.00
_cell.angle_beta   90.00
_cell.angle_gamma   90.00
#
_symmetry.space_group_name_H-M   'P 1'
#
loop_
_entity.id
_entity.type
_entity.pdbx_description
1 polymer ?
#
loop_
_entity_poly.entity_id
_entity_poly.type
_entity_poly.pdbx_seq_one_letter_code
_entity_poly.pdbx_strand_id
1 'polypeptide(L)'
;MYLEAELPEVDLEAAKDTAKEVVETVAGEEAADAAAKAAKSVLSILDDMPWLKPVVTILITLVIAKFIMAIVNRALRRAKIDKTTEGYLHSVFRVVVYGIAVLIIAGTLGINVTSVVAMFSVVGVAFGLAAQDTLANFFAGMLLLMSKPMRAGEYVALGLGVEGTVESISLMHTRLVTPDNRIVIVPNSSIVSNTVTNNSRGGVRRVDLKFAISYDADIEETKLVLLRSMNRHEMVLQEPEPPFARVTGYEDSSVTYTARFWTKGENYWAVQFDLLEDIKKNLDAAGIEIPYNHLNVHLDQVKTPALK
;
A
#
# COMPACT_ATOMS: atom_id res chain seq x y z
N MET A 1 -33.50 -31.48 25.52
CA MET A 1 -32.15 -31.99 25.62
C MET A 1 -31.24 -30.76 25.47
N TYR A 2 -31.02 -30.11 26.62
CA TYR A 2 -30.22 -28.87 26.70
C TYR A 2 -28.75 -29.30 26.79
N LEU A 3 -27.96 -28.89 25.82
CA LEU A 3 -26.49 -28.94 25.91
C LEU A 3 -26.08 -27.83 26.89
N GLU A 4 -25.67 -28.19 28.08
CA GLU A 4 -24.88 -27.34 28.98
C GLU A 4 -23.54 -27.08 28.26
N ALA A 5 -23.38 -25.86 27.74
CA ALA A 5 -22.08 -25.38 27.30
C ALA A 5 -21.26 -25.09 28.56
N GLU A 6 -20.39 -26.01 28.95
CA GLU A 6 -19.31 -25.75 29.88
C GLU A 6 -18.48 -24.58 29.36
N LEU A 7 -18.47 -23.49 30.12
CA LEU A 7 -17.52 -22.40 29.92
C LEU A 7 -16.11 -22.97 30.06
N PRO A 8 -15.16 -22.60 29.16
CA PRO A 8 -13.80 -23.06 29.34
C PRO A 8 -13.27 -22.57 30.69
N GLU A 9 -12.92 -23.53 31.57
CA GLU A 9 -12.14 -23.25 32.77
C GLU A 9 -10.90 -22.45 32.29
N VAL A 10 -10.80 -21.23 32.81
CA VAL A 10 -9.58 -20.42 32.59
C VAL A 10 -8.46 -21.23 33.23
N ASP A 11 -7.60 -21.80 32.40
CA ASP A 11 -6.45 -22.58 32.85
C ASP A 11 -5.51 -21.62 33.60
N LEU A 12 -5.66 -21.62 34.91
CA LEU A 12 -4.92 -20.78 35.85
C LEU A 12 -3.43 -21.14 35.82
N GLU A 13 -3.10 -22.38 35.43
CA GLU A 13 -1.72 -22.83 35.26
C GLU A 13 -1.07 -22.24 34.02
N ALA A 14 -1.74 -22.22 32.88
CA ALA A 14 -1.25 -21.59 31.65
C ALA A 14 -1.09 -20.05 31.84
N ALA A 15 -2.00 -19.42 32.59
CA ALA A 15 -1.87 -18.00 32.92
C ALA A 15 -0.68 -17.70 33.87
N LYS A 16 -0.37 -18.63 34.79
CA LYS A 16 0.79 -18.53 35.67
C LYS A 16 2.12 -18.68 34.92
N ASP A 17 2.17 -19.62 33.98
CA ASP A 17 3.37 -19.86 33.17
C ASP A 17 3.67 -18.68 32.24
N THR A 18 2.64 -18.13 31.59
CA THR A 18 2.80 -16.92 30.75
C THR A 18 3.21 -15.70 31.56
N ALA A 19 2.63 -15.50 32.76
CA ALA A 19 3.06 -14.41 33.65
C ALA A 19 4.47 -14.57 34.15
N LYS A 20 4.93 -15.81 34.40
CA LYS A 20 6.30 -16.11 34.80
C LYS A 20 7.29 -15.81 33.68
N GLU A 21 6.99 -16.21 32.47
CA GLU A 21 7.83 -15.97 31.27
C GLU A 21 7.98 -14.46 30.98
N VAL A 22 6.91 -13.69 31.11
CA VAL A 22 6.94 -12.23 30.94
C VAL A 22 7.74 -11.53 32.03
N VAL A 23 7.64 -11.95 33.28
CA VAL A 23 8.39 -11.36 34.41
C VAL A 23 9.85 -11.76 34.33
N GLU A 24 10.18 -12.99 33.93
CA GLU A 24 11.55 -13.48 33.74
C GLU A 24 12.30 -12.73 32.64
N THR A 25 11.59 -12.37 31.56
CA THR A 25 12.14 -11.60 30.42
C THR A 25 12.37 -10.11 30.78
N VAL A 26 11.60 -9.55 31.70
CA VAL A 26 11.60 -8.10 31.99
C VAL A 26 12.38 -7.73 33.27
N ALA A 27 12.44 -8.61 34.29
CA ALA A 27 12.92 -8.27 35.62
C ALA A 27 14.04 -9.15 36.17
N GLY A 28 14.46 -10.19 35.45
CA GLY A 28 15.48 -11.16 35.90
C GLY A 28 14.91 -12.26 36.80
N GLU A 29 15.60 -13.40 36.81
CA GLU A 29 15.17 -14.66 37.44
C GLU A 29 14.86 -14.55 38.96
N GLU A 30 15.64 -13.76 39.70
CA GLU A 30 15.43 -13.53 41.15
C GLU A 30 14.17 -12.72 41.45
N ALA A 31 13.83 -11.73 40.62
CA ALA A 31 12.62 -10.93 40.77
C ALA A 31 11.37 -11.72 40.35
N ALA A 32 11.47 -12.62 39.38
CA ALA A 32 10.41 -13.53 38.96
C ALA A 32 10.08 -14.54 40.07
N ASP A 33 11.06 -15.11 40.73
CA ASP A 33 10.88 -16.06 41.84
C ASP A 33 10.30 -15.37 43.11
N ALA A 34 10.76 -14.17 43.39
CA ALA A 34 10.19 -13.38 44.50
C ALA A 34 8.71 -13.00 44.25
N ALA A 35 8.41 -12.59 42.98
CA ALA A 35 7.02 -12.29 42.58
C ALA A 35 6.15 -13.56 42.59
N ALA A 36 6.65 -14.71 42.16
CA ALA A 36 5.94 -15.99 42.20
C ALA A 36 5.68 -16.47 43.61
N LYS A 37 6.62 -16.32 44.57
CA LYS A 37 6.44 -16.62 46.00
C LYS A 37 5.44 -15.67 46.65
N ALA A 38 5.52 -14.37 46.38
CA ALA A 38 4.54 -13.40 46.85
C ALA A 38 3.14 -13.70 46.31
N ALA A 39 3.01 -14.03 45.02
CA ALA A 39 1.75 -14.43 44.41
C ALA A 39 1.15 -15.71 45.05
N LYS A 40 1.99 -16.71 45.30
CA LYS A 40 1.55 -17.96 46.03
C LYS A 40 1.12 -17.69 47.44
N SER A 41 1.82 -16.84 48.21
CA SER A 41 1.41 -16.50 49.56
C SER A 41 0.10 -15.66 49.61
N VAL A 42 -0.07 -14.75 48.65
CA VAL A 42 -1.34 -14.01 48.50
C VAL A 42 -2.50 -14.95 48.12
N LEU A 43 -2.26 -15.87 47.18
CA LEU A 43 -3.28 -16.86 46.77
C LEU A 43 -3.70 -17.79 47.94
N SER A 44 -2.76 -18.26 48.77
CA SER A 44 -3.09 -19.09 49.91
C SER A 44 -3.94 -18.35 50.97
N ILE A 45 -3.63 -17.07 51.22
CA ILE A 45 -4.45 -16.22 52.14
C ILE A 45 -5.84 -15.96 51.52
N LEU A 46 -5.95 -15.85 50.21
CA LEU A 46 -7.22 -15.67 49.54
C LEU A 46 -8.08 -16.93 49.53
N ASP A 47 -7.49 -18.12 49.57
CA ASP A 47 -8.20 -19.40 49.68
C ASP A 47 -8.79 -19.63 51.06
N ASP A 48 -8.09 -19.17 52.10
CA ASP A 48 -8.55 -19.28 53.50
C ASP A 48 -9.68 -18.28 53.82
N MET A 49 -9.85 -17.20 53.00
CA MET A 49 -10.87 -16.16 53.25
C MET A 49 -11.69 -15.87 51.98
N PRO A 50 -12.76 -16.63 51.68
CA PRO A 50 -13.53 -16.52 50.43
C PRO A 50 -14.08 -15.11 50.13
N TRP A 51 -14.40 -14.33 51.19
CA TRP A 51 -14.88 -12.95 51.07
C TRP A 51 -13.78 -11.96 50.63
N LEU A 52 -12.51 -12.32 50.80
CA LEU A 52 -11.38 -11.46 50.45
C LEU A 52 -11.10 -11.47 48.92
N LYS A 53 -11.39 -12.58 48.23
CA LYS A 53 -11.21 -12.72 46.79
C LYS A 53 -11.91 -11.61 45.96
N PRO A 54 -13.21 -11.35 46.14
CA PRO A 54 -13.89 -10.26 45.43
C PRO A 54 -13.27 -8.89 45.71
N VAL A 55 -12.90 -8.60 46.96
CA VAL A 55 -12.33 -7.32 47.35
C VAL A 55 -10.97 -7.08 46.65
N VAL A 56 -10.10 -8.09 46.68
CA VAL A 56 -8.79 -8.01 46.01
C VAL A 56 -8.96 -7.87 44.50
N THR A 57 -9.86 -8.64 43.90
CA THR A 57 -10.11 -8.54 42.43
C THR A 57 -10.65 -7.16 42.07
N ILE A 58 -11.58 -6.59 42.82
CA ILE A 58 -12.07 -5.23 42.58
C ILE A 58 -10.93 -4.21 42.67
N LEU A 59 -10.10 -4.30 43.71
CA LEU A 59 -8.97 -3.38 43.89
C LEU A 59 -7.96 -3.46 42.70
N ILE A 60 -7.58 -4.68 42.34
CA ILE A 60 -6.68 -4.92 41.20
C ILE A 60 -7.29 -4.38 39.90
N THR A 61 -8.58 -4.68 39.64
CA THR A 61 -9.26 -4.20 38.42
C THR A 61 -9.28 -2.67 38.33
N LEU A 62 -9.55 -1.99 39.46
CA LEU A 62 -9.54 -0.52 39.51
C LEU A 62 -8.12 0.06 39.31
N VAL A 63 -7.12 -0.59 39.93
CA VAL A 63 -5.70 -0.18 39.72
C VAL A 63 -5.29 -0.35 38.26
N ILE A 64 -5.61 -1.51 37.66
CA ILE A 64 -5.32 -1.76 36.24
C ILE A 64 -6.07 -0.75 35.36
N ALA A 65 -7.36 -0.50 35.61
CA ALA A 65 -8.13 0.46 34.81
C ALA A 65 -7.52 1.88 34.91
N LYS A 66 -7.10 2.33 36.08
CA LYS A 66 -6.40 3.61 36.26
C LYS A 66 -5.06 3.63 35.57
N PHE A 67 -4.30 2.53 35.61
CA PHE A 67 -3.00 2.42 34.94
C PHE A 67 -3.14 2.48 33.43
N ILE A 68 -4.09 1.73 32.84
CA ILE A 68 -4.40 1.79 31.41
C ILE A 68 -4.80 3.22 31.02
N MET A 69 -5.69 3.86 31.77
CA MET A 69 -6.09 5.25 31.49
C MET A 69 -4.93 6.24 31.62
N ALA A 70 -4.00 6.03 32.53
CA ALA A 70 -2.78 6.85 32.64
C ALA A 70 -1.87 6.71 31.40
N ILE A 71 -1.72 5.48 30.87
CA ILE A 71 -0.97 5.23 29.63
C ILE A 71 -1.68 5.91 28.45
N VAL A 72 -2.99 5.72 28.30
CA VAL A 72 -3.79 6.33 27.23
C VAL A 72 -3.64 7.87 27.29
N ASN A 73 -3.82 8.47 28.45
CA ASN A 73 -3.67 9.92 28.63
C ASN A 73 -2.26 10.41 28.27
N ARG A 74 -1.22 9.65 28.63
CA ARG A 74 0.16 9.97 28.29
C ARG A 74 0.40 9.88 26.77
N ALA A 75 -0.14 8.85 26.12
CA ALA A 75 -0.04 8.64 24.68
C ALA A 75 -0.76 9.74 23.90
N LEU A 76 -2.00 10.07 24.27
CA LEU A 76 -2.80 11.15 23.65
C LEU A 76 -2.10 12.51 23.73
N ARG A 77 -1.57 12.87 24.92
CA ARG A 77 -0.81 14.13 25.10
C ARG A 77 0.47 14.20 24.26
N ARG A 78 1.14 13.05 24.02
CA ARG A 78 2.35 13.00 23.18
C ARG A 78 2.04 13.11 21.69
N ALA A 79 0.87 12.66 21.26
CA ALA A 79 0.48 12.60 19.86
C ALA A 79 0.20 13.99 19.24
N LYS A 80 0.23 15.08 20.04
CA LYS A 80 -0.03 16.47 19.59
C LYS A 80 -1.32 16.61 18.74
N ILE A 81 -2.35 15.85 19.13
CA ILE A 81 -3.65 15.83 18.44
C ILE A 81 -4.43 17.09 18.90
N ASP A 82 -5.34 17.56 18.05
CA ASP A 82 -6.25 18.65 18.40
C ASP A 82 -7.05 18.33 19.68
N LYS A 83 -7.25 19.34 20.53
CA LYS A 83 -7.91 19.19 21.84
C LYS A 83 -9.30 18.57 21.77
N THR A 84 -10.02 18.84 20.69
CA THR A 84 -11.36 18.27 20.47
C THR A 84 -11.27 16.77 20.24
N THR A 85 -10.36 16.33 19.37
CA THR A 85 -10.09 14.91 19.08
C THR A 85 -9.54 14.19 20.31
N GLU A 86 -8.64 14.81 21.10
CA GLU A 86 -8.14 14.27 22.36
C GLU A 86 -9.29 14.00 23.32
N GLY A 87 -10.25 14.94 23.48
CA GLY A 87 -11.40 14.79 24.33
C GLY A 87 -12.31 13.64 23.93
N TYR A 88 -12.58 13.48 22.63
CA TYR A 88 -13.38 12.36 22.12
C TYR A 88 -12.70 11.01 22.35
N LEU A 89 -11.44 10.87 21.98
CA LEU A 89 -10.69 9.63 22.19
C LEU A 89 -10.61 9.25 23.66
N HIS A 90 -10.32 10.22 24.54
CA HIS A 90 -10.29 10.00 25.98
C HIS A 90 -11.65 9.50 26.50
N SER A 91 -12.76 10.04 26.00
CA SER A 91 -14.11 9.63 26.40
C SER A 91 -14.42 8.20 25.93
N VAL A 92 -14.07 7.86 24.71
CA VAL A 92 -14.25 6.50 24.16
C VAL A 92 -13.43 5.48 24.97
N PHE A 93 -12.13 5.73 25.17
CA PHE A 93 -11.28 4.83 25.96
C PHE A 93 -11.77 4.69 27.41
N ARG A 94 -12.24 5.78 28.01
CA ARG A 94 -12.82 5.75 29.37
C ARG A 94 -14.02 4.82 29.43
N VAL A 95 -14.97 4.98 28.50
CA VAL A 95 -16.20 4.14 28.48
C VAL A 95 -15.85 2.67 28.31
N VAL A 96 -14.91 2.35 27.39
CA VAL A 96 -14.48 0.96 27.15
C VAL A 96 -13.76 0.38 28.37
N VAL A 97 -12.75 1.07 28.90
CA VAL A 97 -11.94 0.56 30.03
C VAL A 97 -12.78 0.39 31.28
N TYR A 98 -13.58 1.39 31.65
CA TYR A 98 -14.43 1.28 32.85
C TYR A 98 -15.65 0.36 32.62
N GLY A 99 -16.16 0.25 31.39
CA GLY A 99 -17.20 -0.71 31.04
C GLY A 99 -16.72 -2.15 31.26
N ILE A 100 -15.51 -2.48 30.78
CA ILE A 100 -14.89 -3.80 31.03
C ILE A 100 -14.65 -4.01 32.55
N ALA A 101 -14.15 -3.00 33.25
CA ALA A 101 -13.94 -3.08 34.69
C ALA A 101 -15.23 -3.39 35.46
N VAL A 102 -16.33 -2.75 35.08
CA VAL A 102 -17.66 -3.01 35.70
C VAL A 102 -18.11 -4.44 35.44
N LEU A 103 -17.92 -4.99 34.24
CA LEU A 103 -18.26 -6.38 33.90
C LEU A 103 -17.46 -7.38 34.75
N ILE A 104 -16.15 -7.15 34.88
CA ILE A 104 -15.29 -7.99 35.74
C ILE A 104 -15.75 -7.95 37.20
N ILE A 105 -16.02 -6.76 37.72
CA ILE A 105 -16.49 -6.58 39.08
C ILE A 105 -17.85 -7.25 39.30
N ALA A 106 -18.79 -7.08 38.39
CA ALA A 106 -20.10 -7.72 38.45
C ALA A 106 -19.98 -9.26 38.44
N GLY A 107 -19.14 -9.80 37.61
CA GLY A 107 -18.87 -11.25 37.57
C GLY A 107 -18.27 -11.77 38.87
N THR A 108 -17.35 -11.03 39.51
CA THR A 108 -16.77 -11.43 40.83
C THR A 108 -17.76 -11.36 41.99
N LEU A 109 -18.79 -10.55 41.83
CA LEU A 109 -19.92 -10.48 42.82
C LEU A 109 -21.00 -11.54 42.57
N GLY A 110 -20.79 -12.45 41.59
CA GLY A 110 -21.74 -13.53 41.28
C GLY A 110 -22.90 -13.08 40.39
N ILE A 111 -22.86 -11.87 39.81
CA ILE A 111 -23.87 -11.41 38.87
C ILE A 111 -23.58 -12.07 37.50
N ASN A 112 -24.60 -12.70 36.91
CA ASN A 112 -24.46 -13.31 35.62
C ASN A 112 -24.31 -12.23 34.51
N VAL A 113 -23.10 -12.05 34.01
CA VAL A 113 -22.78 -11.08 32.97
C VAL A 113 -22.78 -11.69 31.55
N THR A 114 -23.07 -12.99 31.42
CA THR A 114 -22.97 -13.73 30.14
C THR A 114 -23.79 -13.07 29.02
N SER A 115 -25.04 -12.68 29.31
CA SER A 115 -25.89 -12.02 28.31
C SER A 115 -25.33 -10.67 27.87
N VAL A 116 -24.73 -9.93 28.79
CA VAL A 116 -24.13 -8.62 28.53
C VAL A 116 -22.87 -8.79 27.68
N VAL A 117 -22.02 -9.76 28.02
CA VAL A 117 -20.82 -10.09 27.25
C VAL A 117 -21.20 -10.56 25.85
N ALA A 118 -22.22 -11.42 25.71
CA ALA A 118 -22.74 -11.85 24.41
C ALA A 118 -23.20 -10.65 23.55
N MET A 119 -23.93 -9.71 24.13
CA MET A 119 -24.36 -8.49 23.45
C MET A 119 -23.17 -7.63 23.00
N PHE A 120 -22.20 -7.41 23.88
CA PHE A 120 -20.98 -6.66 23.51
C PHE A 120 -20.15 -7.38 22.45
N SER A 121 -20.15 -8.71 22.41
CA SER A 121 -19.48 -9.48 21.37
C SER A 121 -20.08 -9.22 19.99
N VAL A 122 -21.41 -9.18 19.88
CA VAL A 122 -22.09 -8.83 18.63
C VAL A 122 -21.77 -7.40 18.19
N VAL A 123 -21.80 -6.45 19.13
CA VAL A 123 -21.42 -5.04 18.86
C VAL A 123 -19.95 -4.95 18.43
N GLY A 124 -19.06 -5.73 19.06
CA GLY A 124 -17.64 -5.80 18.73
C GLY A 124 -17.40 -6.30 17.31
N VAL A 125 -18.13 -7.34 16.90
CA VAL A 125 -18.06 -7.85 15.50
C VAL A 125 -18.56 -6.80 14.52
N ALA A 126 -19.70 -6.16 14.79
CA ALA A 126 -20.24 -5.10 13.95
C ALA A 126 -19.26 -3.92 13.82
N PHE A 127 -18.62 -3.51 14.92
CA PHE A 127 -17.60 -2.47 14.91
C PHE A 127 -16.33 -2.90 14.12
N GLY A 128 -15.91 -4.16 14.29
CA GLY A 128 -14.78 -4.73 13.53
C GLY A 128 -15.02 -4.71 12.03
N LEU A 129 -16.23 -5.08 11.59
CA LEU A 129 -16.62 -5.01 10.19
C LEU A 129 -16.67 -3.55 9.68
N ALA A 130 -17.20 -2.63 10.48
CA ALA A 130 -17.22 -1.20 10.13
C ALA A 130 -15.80 -0.58 10.06
N ALA A 131 -14.85 -1.08 10.83
CA ALA A 131 -13.46 -0.60 10.85
C ALA A 131 -12.54 -1.35 9.86
N GLN A 132 -13.04 -2.35 9.13
CA GLN A 132 -12.25 -3.25 8.30
C GLN A 132 -11.37 -2.51 7.30
N ASP A 133 -11.91 -1.53 6.57
CA ASP A 133 -11.16 -0.79 5.56
C ASP A 133 -10.04 0.08 6.18
N THR A 134 -10.30 0.63 7.34
CA THR A 134 -9.29 1.41 8.08
C THR A 134 -8.12 0.52 8.52
N LEU A 135 -8.43 -0.65 9.08
CA LEU A 135 -7.41 -1.63 9.46
C LEU A 135 -6.64 -2.15 8.24
N ALA A 136 -7.34 -2.43 7.14
CA ALA A 136 -6.70 -2.87 5.90
C ALA A 136 -5.70 -1.83 5.39
N ASN A 137 -6.05 -0.55 5.38
CA ASN A 137 -5.16 0.53 5.00
C ASN A 137 -3.96 0.67 5.94
N PHE A 138 -4.17 0.52 7.24
CA PHE A 138 -3.11 0.58 8.25
C PHE A 138 -2.08 -0.55 8.06
N PHE A 139 -2.54 -1.80 7.94
CA PHE A 139 -1.64 -2.94 7.72
C PHE A 139 -0.96 -2.88 6.36
N ALA A 140 -1.66 -2.43 5.32
CA ALA A 140 -1.07 -2.19 4.01
C ALA A 140 0.04 -1.12 4.08
N GLY A 141 -0.19 -0.02 4.80
CA GLY A 141 0.84 1.02 5.02
C GLY A 141 2.07 0.48 5.74
N MET A 142 1.87 -0.32 6.79
CA MET A 142 2.97 -1.00 7.47
C MET A 142 3.75 -1.94 6.52
N LEU A 143 3.04 -2.72 5.71
CA LEU A 143 3.64 -3.60 4.70
C LEU A 143 4.45 -2.82 3.67
N LEU A 144 3.93 -1.70 3.14
CA LEU A 144 4.65 -0.83 2.21
C LEU A 144 5.94 -0.26 2.81
N LEU A 145 5.89 0.17 4.09
CA LEU A 145 7.05 0.69 4.80
C LEU A 145 8.11 -0.38 5.11
N MET A 146 7.70 -1.62 5.34
CA MET A 146 8.60 -2.76 5.59
C MET A 146 9.20 -3.33 4.30
N SER A 147 8.36 -3.68 3.33
CA SER A 147 8.79 -4.32 2.07
C SER A 147 9.39 -3.34 1.07
N LYS A 148 9.04 -2.06 1.18
CA LYS A 148 9.55 -0.95 0.37
C LYS A 148 9.51 -1.23 -1.14
N PRO A 149 8.37 -1.60 -1.74
CA PRO A 149 8.26 -1.78 -3.19
C PRO A 149 8.52 -0.46 -3.93
N MET A 150 8.25 0.66 -3.28
CA MET A 150 8.51 2.03 -3.72
C MET A 150 8.99 2.89 -2.56
N ARG A 151 9.68 3.99 -2.86
CA ARG A 151 10.21 4.96 -1.87
C ARG A 151 9.83 6.37 -2.27
N ALA A 152 9.87 7.30 -1.31
CA ALA A 152 9.74 8.72 -1.62
C ALA A 152 10.79 9.17 -2.63
N GLY A 153 10.38 9.95 -3.62
CA GLY A 153 11.19 10.39 -4.74
C GLY A 153 11.19 9.45 -5.96
N GLU A 154 10.68 8.21 -5.86
CA GLU A 154 10.61 7.28 -6.99
C GLU A 154 9.32 7.53 -7.82
N TYR A 155 9.44 7.50 -9.15
CA TYR A 155 8.31 7.58 -10.06
C TYR A 155 7.72 6.18 -10.27
N VAL A 156 6.43 6.05 -9.97
CA VAL A 156 5.71 4.78 -10.02
C VAL A 156 4.42 4.91 -10.83
N ALA A 157 4.04 3.83 -11.48
CA ALA A 157 2.72 3.66 -12.08
C ALA A 157 1.97 2.57 -11.31
N LEU A 158 0.79 2.91 -10.83
CA LEU A 158 -0.09 1.99 -10.10
C LEU A 158 -1.10 1.38 -11.07
N GLY A 159 -1.47 0.11 -10.86
CA GLY A 159 -2.47 -0.60 -11.66
C GLY A 159 -3.88 0.02 -11.62
N LEU A 160 -4.02 1.17 -10.97
CA LEU A 160 -5.24 1.98 -10.85
C LEU A 160 -5.36 3.07 -11.94
N GLY A 161 -4.44 3.10 -12.92
CA GLY A 161 -4.37 4.17 -13.91
C GLY A 161 -3.81 5.49 -13.37
N VAL A 162 -3.15 5.44 -12.22
CA VAL A 162 -2.49 6.59 -11.57
C VAL A 162 -0.99 6.40 -11.64
N GLU A 163 -0.28 7.43 -12.08
CA GLU A 163 1.18 7.47 -12.07
C GLU A 163 1.70 8.80 -11.52
N GLY A 164 2.87 8.77 -10.91
CA GLY A 164 3.50 9.96 -10.33
C GLY A 164 4.70 9.65 -9.45
N THR A 165 5.33 10.70 -8.98
CA THR A 165 6.42 10.60 -8.01
C THR A 165 5.87 10.45 -6.60
N VAL A 166 6.35 9.45 -5.86
CA VAL A 166 5.96 9.24 -4.46
C VAL A 166 6.47 10.41 -3.62
N GLU A 167 5.56 11.21 -3.06
CA GLU A 167 5.90 12.29 -2.13
C GLU A 167 6.12 11.73 -0.72
N SER A 168 5.16 10.94 -0.23
CA SER A 168 5.23 10.35 1.11
C SER A 168 4.34 9.11 1.22
N ILE A 169 4.74 8.18 2.10
CA ILE A 169 3.97 7.01 2.48
C ILE A 169 3.59 7.17 3.95
N SER A 170 2.31 7.34 4.23
CA SER A 170 1.74 7.42 5.58
C SER A 170 1.13 6.08 5.99
N LEU A 171 0.66 5.95 7.23
CA LEU A 171 0.06 4.69 7.71
C LEU A 171 -1.22 4.28 6.97
N MET A 172 -2.04 5.25 6.52
CA MET A 172 -3.33 4.96 5.89
C MET A 172 -3.34 5.20 4.38
N HIS A 173 -2.49 6.08 3.88
CA HIS A 173 -2.47 6.52 2.48
C HIS A 173 -1.07 6.89 2.03
N THR A 174 -0.86 6.80 0.73
CA THR A 174 0.34 7.26 0.02
C THR A 174 -0.02 8.48 -0.82
N ARG A 175 0.85 9.48 -0.83
CA ARG A 175 0.71 10.70 -1.65
C ARG A 175 1.66 10.61 -2.84
N LEU A 176 1.11 10.86 -4.02
CA LEU A 176 1.83 10.94 -5.29
C LEU A 176 1.70 12.34 -5.86
N VAL A 177 2.74 12.81 -6.52
CA VAL A 177 2.72 14.04 -7.31
C VAL A 177 2.81 13.64 -8.78
N THR A 178 1.79 13.99 -9.56
CA THR A 178 1.75 13.73 -11.00
C THR A 178 2.68 14.67 -11.78
N PRO A 179 3.07 14.36 -13.03
CA PRO A 179 3.91 15.24 -13.84
C PRO A 179 3.34 16.65 -14.04
N ASP A 180 2.01 16.81 -14.01
CA ASP A 180 1.29 18.08 -14.07
C ASP A 180 1.08 18.73 -12.68
N ASN A 181 1.87 18.29 -11.68
CA ASN A 181 1.92 18.84 -10.32
C ASN A 181 0.61 18.73 -9.52
N ARG A 182 -0.21 17.73 -9.80
CA ARG A 182 -1.38 17.40 -8.96
C ARG A 182 -0.99 16.41 -7.86
N ILE A 183 -1.57 16.59 -6.68
CA ILE A 183 -1.42 15.65 -5.57
C ILE A 183 -2.53 14.61 -5.66
N VAL A 184 -2.14 13.34 -5.76
CA VAL A 184 -3.06 12.20 -5.73
C VAL A 184 -2.84 11.44 -4.42
N ILE A 185 -3.91 11.25 -3.66
CA ILE A 185 -3.90 10.50 -2.41
C ILE A 185 -4.52 9.13 -2.67
N VAL A 186 -3.73 8.08 -2.49
CA VAL A 186 -4.14 6.70 -2.75
C VAL A 186 -4.19 5.93 -1.43
N PRO A 187 -5.30 5.26 -1.09
CA PRO A 187 -5.37 4.37 0.06
C PRO A 187 -4.32 3.24 -0.05
N ASN A 188 -3.62 2.94 1.03
CA ASN A 188 -2.54 1.95 0.99
C ASN A 188 -3.03 0.55 0.62
N SER A 189 -4.22 0.15 1.06
CA SER A 189 -4.83 -1.13 0.71
C SER A 189 -5.02 -1.28 -0.80
N SER A 190 -5.41 -0.21 -1.49
CA SER A 190 -5.54 -0.19 -2.94
C SER A 190 -4.20 -0.39 -3.65
N ILE A 191 -3.10 0.14 -3.11
CA ILE A 191 -1.76 -0.03 -3.68
C ILE A 191 -1.30 -1.49 -3.54
N VAL A 192 -1.46 -2.06 -2.34
CA VAL A 192 -1.03 -3.44 -2.04
C VAL A 192 -1.84 -4.47 -2.84
N SER A 193 -3.11 -4.17 -3.12
CA SER A 193 -4.00 -5.06 -3.90
C SER A 193 -3.77 -4.99 -5.41
N ASN A 194 -2.99 -4.04 -5.89
CA ASN A 194 -2.74 -3.83 -7.32
C ASN A 194 -1.27 -3.92 -7.68
N THR A 195 -0.98 -3.98 -8.97
CA THR A 195 0.39 -3.93 -9.49
C THR A 195 1.03 -2.58 -9.23
N VAL A 196 2.29 -2.60 -8.82
CA VAL A 196 3.14 -1.41 -8.70
C VAL A 196 4.30 -1.55 -9.68
N THR A 197 4.32 -0.70 -10.71
CA THR A 197 5.46 -0.60 -11.63
C THR A 197 6.36 0.55 -11.18
N ASN A 198 7.55 0.21 -10.72
CA ASN A 198 8.54 1.20 -10.30
C ASN A 198 9.44 1.57 -11.48
N ASN A 199 9.24 2.76 -12.01
CA ASN A 199 9.97 3.24 -13.19
C ASN A 199 11.34 3.85 -12.86
N SER A 200 11.67 4.08 -11.59
CA SER A 200 12.94 4.71 -11.16
C SER A 200 13.98 3.69 -10.71
N ARG A 201 13.55 2.56 -10.13
CA ARG A 201 14.45 1.63 -9.46
C ARG A 201 15.36 0.83 -10.39
N GLY A 202 14.95 0.62 -11.63
CA GLY A 202 15.71 -0.18 -12.60
C GLY A 202 17.02 0.47 -13.09
N GLY A 203 17.25 1.75 -12.78
CA GLY A 203 18.40 2.52 -13.20
C GLY A 203 18.38 2.87 -14.69
N VAL A 204 18.16 1.89 -15.56
CA VAL A 204 18.03 2.08 -17.01
C VAL A 204 16.63 1.69 -17.49
N ARG A 205 16.14 2.38 -18.52
CA ARG A 205 14.83 2.13 -19.13
C ARG A 205 14.96 2.00 -20.63
N ARG A 206 14.15 1.11 -21.18
CA ARG A 206 14.00 0.96 -22.62
C ARG A 206 12.95 1.94 -23.13
N VAL A 207 13.28 2.59 -24.23
CA VAL A 207 12.37 3.43 -25.02
C VAL A 207 12.09 2.74 -26.34
N ASP A 208 10.83 2.60 -26.70
CA ASP A 208 10.37 2.06 -27.97
C ASP A 208 9.63 3.18 -28.73
N LEU A 209 10.20 3.65 -29.85
CA LEU A 209 9.60 4.64 -30.73
C LEU A 209 9.09 3.94 -32.00
N LYS A 210 7.94 4.36 -32.49
CA LYS A 210 7.37 3.85 -33.73
C LYS A 210 7.34 4.95 -34.79
N PHE A 211 7.81 4.62 -36.00
CA PHE A 211 7.79 5.52 -37.13
C PHE A 211 7.05 4.86 -38.29
N ALA A 212 6.11 5.58 -38.86
CA ALA A 212 5.38 5.21 -40.07
C ALA A 212 6.14 5.78 -41.27
N ILE A 213 6.68 4.94 -42.13
CA ILE A 213 7.53 5.31 -43.26
C ILE A 213 6.85 4.88 -44.59
N SER A 214 7.05 5.64 -45.68
CA SER A 214 6.48 5.32 -46.96
C SER A 214 6.93 3.93 -47.43
N TYR A 215 6.06 3.25 -48.19
CA TYR A 215 6.38 2.00 -48.87
C TYR A 215 7.48 2.16 -49.93
N ASP A 216 7.66 3.37 -50.47
CA ASP A 216 8.67 3.70 -51.48
C ASP A 216 10.08 3.90 -50.91
N ALA A 217 10.21 3.99 -49.58
CA ALA A 217 11.50 4.18 -48.92
C ALA A 217 12.31 2.88 -48.87
N ASP A 218 13.62 3.00 -49.06
CA ASP A 218 14.54 1.87 -48.90
C ASP A 218 14.64 1.46 -47.42
N ILE A 219 14.51 0.15 -47.21
CA ILE A 219 14.48 -0.42 -45.85
C ILE A 219 15.83 -0.25 -45.16
N GLU A 220 16.94 -0.51 -45.84
CA GLU A 220 18.25 -0.48 -45.21
C GLU A 220 18.72 0.96 -44.98
N GLU A 221 18.41 1.88 -45.88
CA GLU A 221 18.67 3.31 -45.69
C GLU A 221 17.88 3.86 -44.51
N THR A 222 16.60 3.54 -44.42
CA THR A 222 15.74 3.95 -43.27
C THR A 222 16.29 3.45 -41.93
N LYS A 223 16.68 2.18 -41.87
CA LYS A 223 17.32 1.61 -40.67
C LYS A 223 18.61 2.33 -40.28
N LEU A 224 19.44 2.63 -41.28
CA LEU A 224 20.71 3.34 -41.05
C LEU A 224 20.48 4.74 -40.50
N VAL A 225 19.49 5.48 -40.99
CA VAL A 225 19.14 6.81 -40.50
C VAL A 225 18.67 6.72 -39.05
N LEU A 226 17.76 5.79 -38.72
CA LEU A 226 17.26 5.59 -37.36
C LEU A 226 18.39 5.21 -36.38
N LEU A 227 19.25 4.26 -36.76
CA LEU A 227 20.38 3.82 -35.95
C LEU A 227 21.42 4.93 -35.74
N ARG A 228 21.74 5.71 -36.79
CA ARG A 228 22.68 6.84 -36.71
C ARG A 228 22.15 7.91 -35.74
N SER A 229 20.85 8.23 -35.82
CA SER A 229 20.23 9.21 -34.92
C SER A 229 20.33 8.77 -33.48
N MET A 230 19.98 7.52 -33.17
CA MET A 230 20.07 6.98 -31.82
C MET A 230 21.52 6.91 -31.30
N ASN A 231 22.46 6.42 -32.11
CA ASN A 231 23.87 6.27 -31.72
C ASN A 231 24.61 7.61 -31.56
N ARG A 232 24.11 8.70 -32.17
CA ARG A 232 24.70 10.04 -32.05
C ARG A 232 24.30 10.71 -30.75
N HIS A 233 23.20 10.31 -30.12
CA HIS A 233 22.69 10.92 -28.92
C HIS A 233 23.45 10.46 -27.65
N GLU A 234 24.07 11.39 -26.92
CA GLU A 234 25.01 11.09 -25.84
C GLU A 234 24.38 10.28 -24.66
N MET A 235 23.08 10.45 -24.42
CA MET A 235 22.37 9.77 -23.35
C MET A 235 21.75 8.43 -23.75
N VAL A 236 21.94 7.98 -24.98
CA VAL A 236 21.58 6.64 -25.44
C VAL A 236 22.68 5.66 -25.07
N LEU A 237 22.28 4.60 -24.37
CA LEU A 237 23.19 3.59 -23.85
C LEU A 237 23.35 2.43 -24.85
N GLN A 238 24.54 1.82 -24.85
CA GLN A 238 24.82 0.61 -25.63
C GLN A 238 24.52 -0.67 -24.86
N GLU A 239 24.36 -0.56 -23.53
CA GLU A 239 24.01 -1.65 -22.63
C GLU A 239 22.64 -1.37 -21.98
N PRO A 240 21.83 -2.42 -21.69
CA PRO A 240 22.10 -3.86 -21.83
C PRO A 240 22.06 -4.39 -23.27
N GLU A 241 21.50 -3.66 -24.21
CA GLU A 241 21.45 -3.98 -25.64
C GLU A 241 21.69 -2.72 -26.46
N PRO A 242 22.43 -2.80 -27.60
CA PRO A 242 22.65 -1.65 -28.47
C PRO A 242 21.34 -1.19 -29.12
N PRO A 243 21.27 0.07 -29.58
CA PRO A 243 20.14 0.58 -30.32
C PRO A 243 19.73 -0.32 -31.50
N PHE A 244 18.44 -0.45 -31.68
CA PHE A 244 17.81 -1.39 -32.60
C PHE A 244 16.78 -0.66 -33.47
N ALA A 245 16.82 -0.90 -34.79
CA ALA A 245 15.80 -0.40 -35.70
C ALA A 245 15.38 -1.50 -36.68
N ARG A 246 14.09 -1.85 -36.69
CA ARG A 246 13.55 -2.86 -37.59
C ARG A 246 12.12 -2.56 -38.00
N VAL A 247 11.74 -3.10 -39.15
CA VAL A 247 10.34 -3.16 -39.57
C VAL A 247 9.57 -4.08 -38.60
N THR A 248 8.44 -3.60 -38.11
CA THR A 248 7.59 -4.33 -37.14
C THR A 248 6.14 -4.46 -37.58
N GLY A 249 5.76 -3.82 -38.68
CA GLY A 249 4.40 -3.95 -39.22
C GLY A 249 4.28 -3.29 -40.60
N TYR A 250 3.20 -3.67 -41.28
CA TYR A 250 2.74 -3.07 -42.52
C TYR A 250 1.31 -2.58 -42.27
N GLU A 251 1.12 -1.29 -42.41
CA GLU A 251 -0.17 -0.62 -42.22
C GLU A 251 -0.76 -0.22 -43.57
N ASP A 252 -1.98 0.31 -43.59
CA ASP A 252 -2.70 0.62 -44.85
C ASP A 252 -1.96 1.58 -45.77
N SER A 253 -1.15 2.51 -45.22
CA SER A 253 -0.44 3.54 -46.01
C SER A 253 1.04 3.67 -45.65
N SER A 254 1.56 2.82 -44.77
CA SER A 254 2.92 2.94 -44.26
C SER A 254 3.52 1.62 -43.78
N VAL A 255 4.84 1.58 -43.76
CA VAL A 255 5.64 0.54 -43.12
C VAL A 255 6.02 1.02 -41.72
N THR A 256 5.65 0.29 -40.70
CA THR A 256 5.96 0.64 -39.30
C THR A 256 7.33 0.14 -38.91
N TYR A 257 8.19 1.05 -38.50
CA TYR A 257 9.50 0.75 -37.93
C TYR A 257 9.43 0.96 -36.42
N THR A 258 10.07 0.05 -35.66
CA THR A 258 10.35 0.26 -34.25
C THR A 258 11.82 0.58 -34.06
N ALA A 259 12.10 1.75 -33.51
CA ALA A 259 13.40 2.17 -33.02
C ALA A 259 13.41 1.99 -31.48
N ARG A 260 14.37 1.19 -31.01
CA ARG A 260 14.50 0.81 -29.63
C ARG A 260 15.87 1.16 -29.10
N PHE A 261 15.92 1.74 -27.90
CA PHE A 261 17.17 2.07 -27.23
C PHE A 261 17.01 2.08 -25.72
N TRP A 262 18.14 2.11 -25.03
CA TRP A 262 18.18 2.21 -23.57
C TRP A 262 18.72 3.56 -23.14
N THR A 263 18.21 4.08 -22.04
CA THR A 263 18.68 5.32 -21.42
C THR A 263 18.54 5.22 -19.88
N LYS A 264 19.19 6.11 -19.14
CA LYS A 264 18.94 6.20 -17.71
C LYS A 264 17.49 6.62 -17.44
N GLY A 265 16.89 6.07 -16.38
CA GLY A 265 15.50 6.34 -16.04
C GLY A 265 15.17 7.83 -15.88
N GLU A 266 16.12 8.61 -15.34
CA GLU A 266 16.02 10.07 -15.16
C GLU A 266 15.93 10.83 -16.49
N ASN A 267 16.56 10.32 -17.56
CA ASN A 267 16.62 10.95 -18.88
C ASN A 267 15.54 10.45 -19.84
N TYR A 268 14.67 9.54 -19.38
CA TYR A 268 13.71 8.85 -20.24
C TYR A 268 12.91 9.80 -21.14
N TRP A 269 12.29 10.81 -20.57
CA TRP A 269 11.45 11.74 -21.32
C TRP A 269 12.26 12.70 -22.18
N ALA A 270 13.38 13.21 -21.68
CA ALA A 270 14.24 14.10 -22.44
C ALA A 270 14.76 13.42 -23.72
N VAL A 271 15.37 12.25 -23.58
CA VAL A 271 15.90 11.50 -24.73
C VAL A 271 14.79 11.07 -25.69
N GLN A 272 13.62 10.72 -25.18
CA GLN A 272 12.49 10.37 -26.04
C GLN A 272 12.05 11.54 -26.92
N PHE A 273 11.92 12.75 -26.38
CA PHE A 273 11.51 13.92 -27.12
C PHE A 273 12.61 14.39 -28.09
N ASP A 274 13.86 14.46 -27.63
CA ASP A 274 14.99 14.83 -28.45
C ASP A 274 15.13 13.93 -29.69
N LEU A 275 15.02 12.63 -29.50
CA LEU A 275 15.11 11.67 -30.58
C LEU A 275 13.92 11.69 -31.54
N LEU A 276 12.71 11.98 -31.06
CA LEU A 276 11.56 12.16 -31.94
C LEU A 276 11.78 13.32 -32.90
N GLU A 277 12.33 14.44 -32.41
CA GLU A 277 12.67 15.59 -33.27
C GLU A 277 13.85 15.33 -34.20
N ASP A 278 14.94 14.77 -33.67
CA ASP A 278 16.15 14.54 -34.43
C ASP A 278 15.96 13.47 -35.54
N ILE A 279 15.24 12.41 -35.26
CA ILE A 279 14.90 11.39 -36.22
C ILE A 279 14.06 12.00 -37.36
N LYS A 280 13.06 12.84 -37.03
CA LYS A 280 12.29 13.50 -38.09
C LYS A 280 13.15 14.36 -38.98
N LYS A 281 14.05 15.18 -38.42
CA LYS A 281 14.98 16.01 -39.20
C LYS A 281 15.90 15.17 -40.10
N ASN A 282 16.41 14.05 -39.56
CA ASN A 282 17.32 13.17 -40.30
C ASN A 282 16.61 12.37 -41.40
N LEU A 283 15.35 11.97 -41.22
CA LEU A 283 14.52 11.36 -42.24
C LEU A 283 14.26 12.33 -43.39
N ASP A 284 13.89 13.59 -43.06
CA ASP A 284 13.68 14.64 -44.08
C ASP A 284 14.96 14.93 -44.86
N ALA A 285 16.11 15.00 -44.18
CA ALA A 285 17.41 15.23 -44.85
C ALA A 285 17.84 14.06 -45.75
N ALA A 286 17.39 12.84 -45.47
CA ALA A 286 17.61 11.66 -46.31
C ALA A 286 16.55 11.48 -47.40
N GLY A 287 15.54 12.35 -47.47
CA GLY A 287 14.44 12.24 -48.44
C GLY A 287 13.47 11.08 -48.13
N ILE A 288 13.48 10.58 -46.92
CA ILE A 288 12.61 9.50 -46.48
C ILE A 288 11.28 10.08 -45.97
N GLU A 289 10.22 9.76 -46.66
CA GLU A 289 8.89 10.32 -46.41
C GLU A 289 8.17 9.60 -45.29
N ILE A 290 7.54 10.39 -44.37
CA ILE A 290 6.51 9.95 -43.49
C ILE A 290 5.17 10.21 -44.19
N PRO A 291 4.47 9.15 -44.65
CA PRO A 291 3.36 9.33 -45.58
C PRO A 291 2.12 9.84 -44.87
N TYR A 292 1.29 10.58 -45.59
CA TYR A 292 -0.12 10.79 -45.22
C TYR A 292 -0.93 9.53 -45.54
N ASN A 293 -2.14 9.46 -45.00
CA ASN A 293 -3.05 8.39 -45.36
C ASN A 293 -3.38 8.45 -46.87
N HIS A 294 -3.11 7.36 -47.56
CA HIS A 294 -3.41 7.22 -49.00
C HIS A 294 -4.77 6.54 -49.17
N LEU A 295 -5.55 7.02 -50.13
CA LEU A 295 -6.86 6.45 -50.47
C LEU A 295 -6.83 6.19 -52.01
N ASN A 296 -7.06 4.93 -52.38
CA ASN A 296 -7.26 4.59 -53.79
C ASN A 296 -8.74 4.83 -54.14
N VAL A 297 -9.01 5.86 -54.99
CA VAL A 297 -10.36 6.19 -55.41
C VAL A 297 -10.56 5.70 -56.82
N HIS A 298 -11.46 4.75 -57.03
CA HIS A 298 -11.90 4.31 -58.33
C HIS A 298 -13.13 5.15 -58.74
N LEU A 299 -12.96 6.01 -59.77
CA LEU A 299 -14.04 6.83 -60.31
C LEU A 299 -14.70 6.11 -61.48
N ASP A 300 -15.89 5.55 -61.30
CA ASP A 300 -16.71 5.04 -62.39
C ASP A 300 -17.45 6.19 -63.09
N GLN A 301 -17.16 6.41 -64.39
CA GLN A 301 -17.96 7.34 -65.16
C GLN A 301 -19.35 6.74 -65.41
N VAL A 302 -20.36 7.29 -64.79
CA VAL A 302 -21.75 6.99 -65.10
C VAL A 302 -22.01 7.53 -66.52
N LYS A 303 -22.10 6.63 -67.53
CA LYS A 303 -22.54 7.01 -68.87
C LYS A 303 -23.98 7.55 -68.76
N THR A 304 -24.14 8.88 -68.92
CA THR A 304 -25.47 9.51 -69.00
C THR A 304 -26.18 8.89 -70.21
N PRO A 305 -27.39 8.30 -70.07
CA PRO A 305 -28.13 7.81 -71.21
C PRO A 305 -28.47 9.00 -72.12
N ALA A 306 -28.15 8.89 -73.41
CA ALA A 306 -28.52 9.87 -74.39
C ALA A 306 -30.07 9.98 -74.42
N LEU A 307 -30.57 11.14 -74.03
CA LEU A 307 -32.01 11.48 -74.25
C LEU A 307 -32.32 11.39 -75.74
N LYS A 308 -33.22 10.47 -76.13
CA LYS A 308 -33.82 10.38 -77.47
C LYS A 308 -34.89 11.39 -77.65
#